data_c54845ac1cb347e289d04f1a8b9d9f9b
#
_entry.id   c54845ac1cb347e289d04f1a8b9d9f9b
#
_cell.length_a   1.000
_cell.length_b   1.000
_cell.length_c   1.000
_cell.angle_alpha   90.00
_cell.angle_beta   90.00
_cell.angle_gamma   90.00
#
_symmetry.space_group_name_H-M   'P 1'
#
loop_
_entity.id
_entity.type
_entity.pdbx_description
1 polymer ?
#
loop_
_entity_poly.entity_id
_entity_poly.type
_entity_poly.pdbx_seq_one_letter_code
_entity_poly.pdbx_strand_id
1 'polypeptide(L)'
;MNDLGYISDNEYQEAKNELIKVSKYDYDSSPAPHFSEYVRRELEKVDADLGINLYKDGLNIYTSLDSRIQSILTNAFNEAMIKNQKIFNRDLLNNQEKLEYISRKNNIPIDSLKNILLNNLEIPRSLRKQLLVQGSAVVIDPMHGSVLGMIGGRTEKEYLDHF
;
A
#
# COMPACT_ATOMS: atom_id res chain seq x y z
N MET A 1 20.80 36.48 -2.80
CA MET A 1 19.84 36.93 -3.83
C MET A 1 19.44 38.37 -3.57
N ASN A 2 19.00 38.72 -2.38
CA ASN A 2 18.66 40.09 -2.03
C ASN A 2 19.89 41.02 -2.14
N ASP A 3 21.03 40.69 -1.48
CA ASP A 3 22.28 41.46 -1.52
C ASP A 3 22.88 41.66 -2.93
N LEU A 4 22.45 40.84 -3.91
CA LEU A 4 22.85 40.91 -5.32
C LEU A 4 21.81 41.60 -6.19
N GLY A 5 20.70 42.08 -5.62
CA GLY A 5 19.65 42.80 -6.33
C GLY A 5 18.75 41.94 -7.26
N TYR A 6 18.77 40.59 -7.10
CA TYR A 6 17.91 39.69 -7.86
C TYR A 6 16.48 39.64 -7.37
N ILE A 7 16.25 39.95 -6.10
CA ILE A 7 14.93 40.07 -5.46
C ILE A 7 14.90 41.30 -4.59
N SER A 8 13.72 41.90 -4.44
CA SER A 8 13.48 43.06 -3.54
C SER A 8 13.45 42.63 -2.07
N ASP A 9 13.56 43.61 -1.16
CA ASP A 9 13.44 43.35 0.27
C ASP A 9 12.08 42.74 0.66
N ASN A 10 10.99 43.16 0.01
CA ASN A 10 9.67 42.58 0.23
C ASN A 10 9.60 41.12 -0.20
N GLU A 11 10.05 40.77 -1.40
CA GLU A 11 10.10 39.39 -1.89
C GLU A 11 11.00 38.53 -0.99
N TYR A 12 12.09 39.06 -0.46
CA TYR A 12 12.95 38.36 0.50
C TYR A 12 12.21 38.05 1.79
N GLN A 13 11.47 38.99 2.35
CA GLN A 13 10.72 38.79 3.60
C GLN A 13 9.53 37.86 3.39
N GLU A 14 8.82 37.93 2.28
CA GLU A 14 7.77 37.01 1.93
C GLU A 14 8.29 35.58 1.80
N ALA A 15 9.35 35.36 1.02
CA ALA A 15 9.96 34.04 0.84
C ALA A 15 10.52 33.46 2.15
N LYS A 16 11.05 34.32 3.05
CA LYS A 16 11.57 33.89 4.35
C LYS A 16 10.47 33.44 5.30
N ASN A 17 9.28 33.99 5.19
CA ASN A 17 8.14 33.68 6.04
C ASN A 17 7.24 32.60 5.39
N GLU A 18 7.48 32.24 4.14
CA GLU A 18 6.74 31.19 3.47
C GLU A 18 7.05 29.82 4.06
N LEU A 19 6.03 29.11 4.50
CA LEU A 19 6.17 27.75 4.99
C LEU A 19 6.53 26.82 3.82
N ILE A 20 7.67 26.16 3.90
CA ILE A 20 8.07 25.15 2.93
C ILE A 20 7.06 24.01 2.96
N LYS A 21 6.22 23.92 1.94
CA LYS A 21 5.32 22.79 1.73
C LYS A 21 6.09 21.66 1.08
N VAL A 22 6.57 20.73 1.87
CA VAL A 22 7.11 19.47 1.33
C VAL A 22 5.92 18.61 0.93
N SER A 23 5.75 18.37 -0.37
CA SER A 23 4.83 17.32 -0.81
C SER A 23 5.42 15.99 -0.38
N LYS A 24 4.74 15.30 0.55
CA LYS A 24 5.10 13.91 0.83
C LYS A 24 4.88 13.14 -0.47
N TYR A 25 5.91 12.42 -0.92
CA TYR A 25 5.73 11.44 -1.99
C TYR A 25 4.68 10.44 -1.53
N ASP A 26 3.53 10.47 -2.17
CA ASP A 26 2.43 9.57 -1.83
C ASP A 26 2.58 8.30 -2.67
N TYR A 27 3.11 7.25 -2.05
CA TYR A 27 3.17 5.92 -2.65
C TYR A 27 1.78 5.40 -3.02
N ASP A 28 0.74 5.87 -2.32
CA ASP A 28 -0.65 5.48 -2.58
C ASP A 28 -1.18 6.08 -3.89
N SER A 29 -0.48 7.06 -4.48
CA SER A 29 -0.84 7.66 -5.78
C SER A 29 -0.44 6.80 -7.00
N SER A 30 0.40 5.79 -6.81
CA SER A 30 0.74 4.85 -7.88
C SER A 30 -0.44 3.93 -8.21
N PRO A 31 -0.80 3.75 -9.48
CA PRO A 31 -1.85 2.80 -9.88
C PRO A 31 -1.49 1.34 -9.59
N ALA A 32 -0.20 1.04 -9.34
CA ALA A 32 0.31 -0.30 -9.08
C ALA A 32 1.45 -0.27 -8.04
N PRO A 33 1.19 0.11 -6.77
CA PRO A 33 2.25 0.33 -5.77
C PRO A 33 3.07 -0.93 -5.49
N HIS A 34 2.45 -2.09 -5.40
CA HIS A 34 3.16 -3.37 -5.18
C HIS A 34 4.06 -3.74 -6.35
N PHE A 35 3.62 -3.49 -7.59
CA PHE A 35 4.42 -3.73 -8.77
C PHE A 35 5.62 -2.76 -8.84
N SER A 36 5.38 -1.48 -8.57
CA SER A 36 6.43 -0.46 -8.54
C SER A 36 7.51 -0.77 -7.50
N GLU A 37 7.09 -1.20 -6.31
CA GLU A 37 7.99 -1.62 -5.24
C GLU A 37 8.77 -2.89 -5.61
N TYR A 38 8.13 -3.86 -6.25
CA TYR A 38 8.81 -5.04 -6.75
C TYR A 38 9.90 -4.67 -7.77
N VAL A 39 9.57 -3.84 -8.76
CA VAL A 39 10.54 -3.36 -9.77
C VAL A 39 11.70 -2.61 -9.11
N ARG A 40 11.42 -1.72 -8.15
CA ARG A 40 12.45 -0.99 -7.41
C ARG A 40 13.45 -1.95 -6.75
N ARG A 41 12.95 -2.98 -6.06
CA ARG A 41 13.78 -3.98 -5.38
C ARG A 41 14.61 -4.83 -6.34
N GLU A 42 14.05 -5.19 -7.49
CA GLU A 42 14.82 -5.93 -8.49
C GLU A 42 15.93 -5.06 -9.08
N LEU A 43 15.69 -3.78 -9.30
CA LEU A 43 16.70 -2.86 -9.79
C LEU A 43 17.80 -2.60 -8.75
N GLU A 44 17.46 -2.48 -7.47
CA GLU A 44 18.45 -2.31 -6.39
C GLU A 44 19.42 -3.49 -6.24
N LYS A 45 19.06 -4.67 -6.73
CA LYS A 45 19.96 -5.82 -6.71
C LYS A 45 21.05 -5.73 -7.78
N VAL A 46 20.81 -4.96 -8.84
CA VAL A 46 21.68 -4.91 -10.02
C VAL A 46 22.24 -3.51 -10.30
N ASP A 47 21.84 -2.48 -9.56
CA ASP A 47 22.26 -1.10 -9.79
C ASP A 47 23.78 -0.93 -9.70
N ALA A 48 24.42 -1.56 -8.72
CA ALA A 48 25.86 -1.53 -8.54
C ALA A 48 26.61 -2.21 -9.71
N ASP A 49 26.09 -3.34 -10.20
CA ASP A 49 26.67 -4.09 -11.31
C ASP A 49 26.53 -3.32 -12.65
N LEU A 50 25.43 -2.58 -12.79
CA LEU A 50 25.16 -1.74 -13.95
C LEU A 50 25.86 -0.37 -13.89
N GLY A 51 26.45 -0.01 -12.75
CA GLY A 51 27.09 1.29 -12.53
C GLY A 51 26.11 2.48 -12.56
N ILE A 52 24.86 2.26 -12.23
CA ILE A 52 23.79 3.24 -12.18
C ILE A 52 23.43 3.60 -10.73
N ASN A 53 22.81 4.77 -10.55
CA ASN A 53 22.19 5.14 -9.27
C ASN A 53 20.70 5.37 -9.49
N LEU A 54 19.88 4.45 -8.99
CA LEU A 54 18.43 4.44 -9.17
C LEU A 54 17.76 5.76 -8.76
N TYR A 55 18.34 6.47 -7.79
CA TYR A 55 17.74 7.67 -7.20
C TYR A 55 18.34 8.99 -7.70
N LYS A 56 19.49 8.95 -8.43
CA LYS A 56 20.21 10.16 -8.83
C LYS A 56 20.28 10.37 -10.33
N ASP A 57 20.22 9.28 -11.12
CA ASP A 57 20.54 9.34 -12.54
C ASP A 57 19.34 9.70 -13.42
N GLY A 58 18.15 9.95 -12.84
CA GLY A 58 16.96 10.37 -13.58
C GLY A 58 16.48 9.34 -14.61
N LEU A 59 16.52 8.06 -14.25
CA LEU A 59 16.26 6.94 -15.14
C LEU A 59 14.80 6.85 -15.59
N ASN A 60 14.58 6.46 -16.84
CA ASN A 60 13.29 6.02 -17.34
C ASN A 60 13.22 4.49 -17.32
N ILE A 61 12.31 3.94 -16.53
CA ILE A 61 12.17 2.49 -16.34
C ILE A 61 10.95 2.01 -17.10
N TYR A 62 11.14 1.24 -18.14
CA TYR A 62 10.08 0.62 -18.93
C TYR A 62 9.79 -0.77 -18.40
N THR A 63 8.51 -1.06 -18.19
CA THR A 63 8.07 -2.32 -17.59
C THR A 63 6.97 -3.00 -18.40
N SER A 64 6.63 -4.24 -18.07
CA SER A 64 5.56 -5.00 -18.71
C SER A 64 4.17 -4.71 -18.13
N LEU A 65 4.03 -3.81 -17.13
CA LEU A 65 2.75 -3.48 -16.53
C LEU A 65 1.75 -2.96 -17.56
N ASP A 66 0.56 -3.57 -17.64
CA ASP A 66 -0.57 -3.03 -18.39
C ASP A 66 -1.55 -2.36 -17.41
N SER A 67 -1.71 -1.04 -17.51
CA SER A 67 -2.55 -0.25 -16.62
C SER A 67 -4.04 -0.65 -16.65
N ARG A 68 -4.53 -1.14 -17.80
CA ARG A 68 -5.92 -1.61 -17.95
C ARG A 68 -6.10 -2.93 -17.22
N ILE A 69 -5.15 -3.87 -17.39
CA ILE A 69 -5.15 -5.15 -16.69
C ILE A 69 -5.03 -4.92 -15.19
N GLN A 70 -4.12 -4.03 -14.76
CA GLN A 70 -3.98 -3.66 -13.35
C GLN A 70 -5.27 -3.11 -12.76
N SER A 71 -5.97 -2.24 -13.48
CA SER A 71 -7.25 -1.67 -13.02
C SER A 71 -8.33 -2.75 -12.87
N ILE A 72 -8.47 -3.63 -13.85
CA ILE A 72 -9.41 -4.76 -13.78
C ILE A 72 -9.08 -5.68 -12.63
N LEU A 73 -7.79 -6.03 -12.46
CA LEU A 73 -7.30 -6.86 -11.37
C LEU A 73 -7.62 -6.23 -10.00
N THR A 74 -7.37 -4.93 -9.84
CA THR A 74 -7.62 -4.20 -8.60
C THR A 74 -9.11 -4.24 -8.23
N ASN A 75 -10.01 -3.99 -9.19
CA ASN A 75 -11.44 -4.02 -8.96
C ASN A 75 -11.93 -5.42 -8.57
N ALA A 76 -11.56 -6.43 -9.35
CA ALA A 76 -11.93 -7.82 -9.09
C ALA A 76 -11.39 -8.34 -7.75
N PHE A 77 -10.14 -7.98 -7.41
CA PHE A 77 -9.52 -8.32 -6.14
C PHE A 77 -10.26 -7.69 -4.96
N ASN A 78 -10.58 -6.40 -5.03
CA ASN A 78 -11.30 -5.69 -3.97
C ASN A 78 -12.69 -6.27 -3.74
N GLU A 79 -13.45 -6.56 -4.79
CA GLU A 79 -14.76 -7.21 -4.70
C GLU A 79 -14.66 -8.60 -4.03
N ALA A 80 -13.69 -9.40 -4.46
CA ALA A 80 -13.44 -10.72 -3.89
C ALA A 80 -13.07 -10.63 -2.39
N MET A 81 -12.21 -9.67 -2.02
CA MET A 81 -11.80 -9.49 -0.63
C MET A 81 -12.95 -9.02 0.26
N ILE A 82 -13.81 -8.11 -0.21
CA ILE A 82 -15.02 -7.69 0.52
C ILE A 82 -15.94 -8.90 0.77
N LYS A 83 -16.16 -9.72 -0.27
CA LYS A 83 -16.99 -10.93 -0.16
C LYS A 83 -16.40 -11.93 0.84
N ASN A 84 -15.11 -12.20 0.73
CA ASN A 84 -14.42 -13.14 1.61
C ASN A 84 -14.37 -12.64 3.06
N GLN A 85 -14.21 -11.33 3.28
CA GLN A 85 -14.27 -10.75 4.62
C GLN A 85 -15.64 -10.96 5.28
N LYS A 86 -16.73 -10.77 4.54
CA LYS A 86 -18.10 -11.02 5.05
C LYS A 86 -18.31 -12.50 5.43
N ILE A 87 -17.78 -13.42 4.61
CA ILE A 87 -17.84 -14.86 4.91
C ILE A 87 -17.05 -15.15 6.18
N PHE A 88 -15.82 -14.68 6.27
CA PHE A 88 -14.95 -14.84 7.43
C PHE A 88 -15.59 -14.28 8.71
N ASN A 89 -16.15 -13.05 8.65
CA ASN A 89 -16.81 -12.42 9.79
C ASN A 89 -17.97 -13.28 10.28
N ARG A 90 -18.83 -13.77 9.39
CA ARG A 90 -19.96 -14.64 9.73
C ARG A 90 -19.49 -15.95 10.37
N ASP A 91 -18.48 -16.59 9.79
CA ASP A 91 -17.97 -17.87 10.27
C ASP A 91 -17.27 -17.71 11.64
N LEU A 92 -16.59 -16.59 11.86
CA LEU A 92 -16.00 -16.27 13.16
C LEU A 92 -17.06 -15.97 14.23
N LEU A 93 -18.14 -15.25 13.88
CA LEU A 93 -19.26 -14.99 14.79
C LEU A 93 -19.95 -16.28 15.26
N ASN A 94 -19.95 -17.32 14.44
CA ASN A 94 -20.50 -18.65 14.78
C ASN A 94 -19.50 -19.51 15.58
N ASN A 95 -18.27 -19.05 15.80
CA ASN A 95 -17.24 -19.80 16.51
C ASN A 95 -16.89 -19.12 17.85
N GLN A 96 -17.65 -19.46 18.89
CA GLN A 96 -17.51 -18.85 20.22
C GLN A 96 -16.10 -19.04 20.80
N GLU A 97 -15.50 -20.19 20.64
CA GLU A 97 -14.16 -20.50 21.16
C GLU A 97 -13.09 -19.58 20.57
N LYS A 98 -13.13 -19.38 19.24
CA LYS A 98 -12.20 -18.45 18.56
C LYS A 98 -12.43 -17.00 18.95
N LEU A 99 -13.69 -16.58 19.11
CA LEU A 99 -14.02 -15.24 19.61
C LEU A 99 -13.43 -14.98 20.99
N GLU A 100 -13.61 -15.93 21.90
CA GLU A 100 -13.05 -15.82 23.25
C GLU A 100 -11.52 -15.82 23.26
N TYR A 101 -10.90 -16.64 22.42
CA TYR A 101 -9.45 -16.65 22.26
C TYR A 101 -8.93 -15.28 21.78
N ILE A 102 -9.54 -14.70 20.74
CA ILE A 102 -9.12 -13.40 20.20
C ILE A 102 -9.36 -12.29 21.21
N SER A 103 -10.51 -12.31 21.90
CA SER A 103 -10.88 -11.38 22.96
C SER A 103 -9.83 -11.36 24.09
N ARG A 104 -9.50 -12.53 24.63
CA ARG A 104 -8.51 -12.69 25.71
C ARG A 104 -7.11 -12.28 25.26
N LYS A 105 -6.67 -12.72 24.08
CA LYS A 105 -5.33 -12.45 23.57
C LYS A 105 -5.07 -10.96 23.35
N ASN A 106 -6.09 -10.20 22.95
CA ASN A 106 -5.97 -8.78 22.65
C ASN A 106 -6.53 -7.87 23.75
N ASN A 107 -7.02 -8.44 24.84
CA ASN A 107 -7.65 -7.70 25.94
C ASN A 107 -8.81 -6.78 25.47
N ILE A 108 -9.67 -7.31 24.60
CA ILE A 108 -10.80 -6.59 24.01
C ILE A 108 -12.10 -7.29 24.42
N PRO A 109 -13.13 -6.55 24.89
CA PRO A 109 -14.43 -7.14 25.23
C PRO A 109 -15.03 -7.88 24.03
N ILE A 110 -15.62 -9.06 24.27
CA ILE A 110 -16.25 -9.87 23.21
C ILE A 110 -17.33 -9.09 22.46
N ASP A 111 -18.11 -8.27 23.17
CA ASP A 111 -19.17 -7.48 22.56
C ASP A 111 -18.62 -6.42 21.59
N SER A 112 -17.47 -5.81 21.91
CA SER A 112 -16.77 -4.90 21.01
C SER A 112 -16.27 -5.63 19.77
N LEU A 113 -15.73 -6.84 19.92
CA LEU A 113 -15.28 -7.68 18.82
C LEU A 113 -16.46 -8.08 17.92
N LYS A 114 -17.58 -8.53 18.51
CA LYS A 114 -18.81 -8.84 17.78
C LYS A 114 -19.35 -7.63 17.02
N ASN A 115 -19.32 -6.45 17.64
CA ASN A 115 -19.78 -5.22 16.98
C ASN A 115 -18.94 -4.87 15.73
N ILE A 116 -17.61 -5.02 15.80
CA ILE A 116 -16.72 -4.83 14.65
C ILE A 116 -17.10 -5.78 13.51
N LEU A 117 -17.31 -7.06 13.81
CA LEU A 117 -17.59 -8.10 12.83
C LEU A 117 -18.98 -7.97 12.20
N LEU A 118 -20.02 -7.68 13.02
CA LEU A 118 -21.40 -7.54 12.56
C LEU A 118 -21.63 -6.33 11.67
N ASN A 119 -21.06 -5.20 12.06
CA ASN A 119 -21.28 -3.94 11.36
C ASN A 119 -20.23 -3.65 10.28
N ASN A 120 -19.32 -4.59 10.02
CA ASN A 120 -18.20 -4.44 9.09
C ASN A 120 -17.44 -3.12 9.32
N LEU A 121 -17.22 -2.79 10.59
CA LEU A 121 -16.47 -1.59 10.98
C LEU A 121 -15.00 -1.74 10.59
N GLU A 122 -14.31 -0.60 10.56
CA GLU A 122 -12.86 -0.63 10.34
C GLU A 122 -12.17 -1.48 11.41
N ILE A 123 -11.36 -2.45 10.96
CA ILE A 123 -10.63 -3.34 11.85
C ILE A 123 -9.44 -2.59 12.45
N PRO A 124 -9.37 -2.44 13.77
CA PRO A 124 -8.23 -1.80 14.43
C PRO A 124 -6.90 -2.44 14.04
N ARG A 125 -5.85 -1.64 13.93
CA ARG A 125 -4.52 -2.09 13.49
C ARG A 125 -4.01 -3.31 14.29
N SER A 126 -4.22 -3.32 15.61
CA SER A 126 -3.85 -4.43 16.50
C SER A 126 -4.54 -5.77 16.16
N LEU A 127 -5.71 -5.71 15.55
CA LEU A 127 -6.52 -6.89 15.20
C LEU A 127 -6.38 -7.33 13.75
N ARG A 128 -5.79 -6.51 12.87
CA ARG A 128 -5.72 -6.80 11.43
C ARG A 128 -5.09 -8.16 11.12
N LYS A 129 -4.01 -8.53 11.81
CA LYS A 129 -3.35 -9.85 11.63
C LYS A 129 -4.26 -11.05 11.92
N GLN A 130 -5.33 -10.86 12.70
CA GLN A 130 -6.22 -11.94 13.11
C GLN A 130 -7.59 -11.88 12.41
N LEU A 131 -8.04 -10.68 12.06
CA LEU A 131 -9.40 -10.45 11.56
C LEU A 131 -9.45 -10.02 10.10
N LEU A 132 -8.38 -9.47 9.54
CA LEU A 132 -8.39 -9.01 8.16
C LEU A 132 -8.00 -10.14 7.22
N VAL A 133 -8.93 -10.52 6.33
CA VAL A 133 -8.65 -11.47 5.25
C VAL A 133 -7.67 -10.84 4.28
N GLN A 134 -6.54 -11.48 4.09
CA GLN A 134 -5.49 -11.08 3.16
C GLN A 134 -5.50 -11.93 1.91
N GLY A 135 -4.95 -11.40 0.84
CA GLY A 135 -4.78 -12.10 -0.42
C GLY A 135 -3.76 -11.39 -1.29
N SER A 136 -3.32 -12.06 -2.34
CA SER A 136 -2.46 -11.50 -3.38
C SER A 136 -2.92 -12.02 -4.73
N ALA A 137 -2.61 -11.30 -5.79
CA ALA A 137 -2.92 -11.71 -7.14
C ALA A 137 -1.85 -11.21 -8.12
N VAL A 138 -1.50 -12.04 -9.09
CA VAL A 138 -0.55 -11.72 -10.15
C VAL A 138 -1.15 -12.17 -11.48
N VAL A 139 -1.08 -11.30 -12.49
CA VAL A 139 -1.44 -11.63 -13.86
C VAL A 139 -0.17 -11.74 -14.69
N ILE A 140 0.02 -12.89 -15.32
CA ILE A 140 1.21 -13.20 -16.11
C ILE A 140 0.79 -13.50 -17.55
N ASP A 141 1.48 -12.94 -18.53
CA ASP A 141 1.39 -13.33 -19.92
C ASP A 141 2.00 -14.73 -20.10
N PRO A 142 1.22 -15.75 -20.49
CA PRO A 142 1.73 -17.12 -20.60
C PRO A 142 2.72 -17.30 -21.78
N MET A 143 2.74 -16.40 -22.75
CA MET A 143 3.61 -16.49 -23.91
C MET A 143 5.02 -15.99 -23.61
N HIS A 144 5.12 -14.93 -22.80
CA HIS A 144 6.40 -14.25 -22.54
C HIS A 144 6.84 -14.32 -21.08
N GLY A 145 5.98 -14.82 -20.16
CA GLY A 145 6.25 -14.83 -18.72
C GLY A 145 6.25 -13.45 -18.06
N SER A 146 5.81 -12.42 -18.78
CA SER A 146 5.80 -11.03 -18.30
C SER A 146 4.68 -10.80 -17.30
N VAL A 147 4.95 -10.08 -16.21
CA VAL A 147 3.94 -9.69 -15.21
C VAL A 147 3.20 -8.46 -15.73
N LEU A 148 1.89 -8.61 -15.99
CA LEU A 148 1.02 -7.58 -16.52
C LEU A 148 0.25 -6.81 -15.44
N GLY A 149 0.13 -7.39 -14.24
CA GLY A 149 -0.50 -6.77 -13.09
C GLY A 149 -0.18 -7.51 -11.80
N MET A 150 -0.14 -6.78 -10.67
CA MET A 150 0.22 -7.35 -9.37
C MET A 150 -0.48 -6.63 -8.22
N ILE A 151 -0.99 -7.41 -7.26
CA ILE A 151 -1.48 -6.93 -5.97
C ILE A 151 -0.86 -7.80 -4.88
N GLY A 152 -0.19 -7.17 -3.91
CA GLY A 152 0.52 -7.86 -2.83
C GLY A 152 -0.27 -8.00 -1.53
N GLY A 153 -1.41 -7.27 -1.35
CA GLY A 153 -2.20 -7.31 -0.13
C GLY A 153 -3.25 -6.21 -0.07
N ARG A 154 -4.01 -6.16 1.04
CA ARG A 154 -5.09 -5.17 1.23
C ARG A 154 -4.64 -3.87 1.90
N THR A 155 -3.54 -3.89 2.61
CA THR A 155 -3.02 -2.73 3.34
C THR A 155 -1.61 -2.41 2.85
N GLU A 156 -1.52 -1.44 1.98
CA GLU A 156 -0.28 -1.06 1.31
C GLU A 156 0.80 -0.59 2.30
N LYS A 157 0.43 0.20 3.31
CA LYS A 157 1.39 0.71 4.32
C LYS A 157 2.01 -0.36 5.21
N GLU A 158 1.27 -1.42 5.54
CA GLU A 158 1.82 -2.51 6.38
C GLU A 158 2.70 -3.48 5.57
N TYR A 159 2.54 -3.50 4.25
CA TYR A 159 3.32 -4.38 3.39
C TYR A 159 4.71 -3.82 3.10
N LEU A 160 4.84 -2.50 3.06
CA LEU A 160 6.11 -1.82 2.82
C LEU A 160 7.01 -1.80 4.07
N ASP A 161 6.42 -1.91 5.26
CA ASP A 161 7.15 -1.89 6.55
C ASP A 161 7.71 -3.27 6.97
N HIS A 162 7.36 -4.36 6.27
CA HIS A 162 7.70 -5.74 6.68
C HIS A 162 8.66 -6.49 5.74
N PHE A 163 9.25 -5.80 4.78
CA PHE A 163 10.24 -6.39 3.90
C PHE A 163 11.62 -5.78 4.10
#